data_8d834bd88e21bc9b8e20452c16f0d5bc
#
_entry.id   8d834bd88e21bc9b8e20452c16f0d5bc
#
_cell.length_a   1.000
_cell.length_b   1.000
_cell.length_c   1.000
_cell.angle_alpha   90.00
_cell.angle_beta   90.00
_cell.angle_gamma   90.00
#
_symmetry.space_group_name_H-M   'P 1'
#
loop_
_entity.id
_entity.type
_entity.pdbx_description
1 polymer ?
#
loop_
_entity_poly.entity_id
_entity_poly.type
_entity_poly.pdbx_seq_one_letter_code
_entity_poly.pdbx_strand_id
1 'polypeptide(L)'
;RFKGWVRSLSQTVNIVPYQFKSQLLQMLGARRLTRLCQEANIAQNEQFAGIYDFSMTDYPNLCQQWFSHAEQQLLIMCHPSIGYSDTPDSIYKARIQEYNYLISEQFFHDCKKNNIKLGRIGGYDV
;
A
#
# COMPACT_ATOMS: atom_id res chain seq x y z
N ARG A 1 -25.22 1.23 -12.28
CA ARG A 1 -24.25 0.23 -11.79
C ARG A 1 -22.95 0.93 -11.44
N PHE A 2 -22.39 0.68 -10.24
CA PHE A 2 -21.11 1.23 -9.81
C PHE A 2 -19.98 0.73 -10.74
N LYS A 3 -19.16 1.67 -11.26
CA LYS A 3 -18.05 1.38 -12.19
C LYS A 3 -16.70 1.68 -11.53
N GLY A 4 -16.55 1.43 -10.28
CA GLY A 4 -15.31 1.68 -9.55
C GLY A 4 -14.79 0.40 -8.88
N TRP A 5 -13.80 0.59 -8.02
CA TRP A 5 -13.28 -0.46 -7.15
C TRP A 5 -13.22 0.04 -5.70
N VAL A 6 -13.13 -0.89 -4.76
CA VAL A 6 -13.08 -0.58 -3.32
C VAL A 6 -11.77 -1.11 -2.74
N ARG A 7 -11.07 -0.29 -1.99
CA ARG A 7 -9.87 -0.69 -1.27
C ARG A 7 -10.22 -1.71 -0.19
N SER A 8 -9.62 -2.89 -0.27
CA SER A 8 -9.74 -3.96 0.72
C SER A 8 -8.48 -4.04 1.60
N LEU A 9 -8.68 -4.21 2.90
CA LEU A 9 -7.63 -4.44 3.90
C LEU A 9 -7.62 -5.90 4.39
N SER A 10 -8.46 -6.77 3.82
CA SER A 10 -8.69 -8.13 4.33
C SER A 10 -7.48 -9.04 4.16
N GLN A 11 -6.63 -8.80 3.15
CA GLN A 11 -5.38 -9.52 2.90
C GLN A 11 -4.20 -8.55 3.00
N THR A 12 -3.93 -8.09 4.21
CA THR A 12 -2.81 -7.18 4.46
C THR A 12 -1.51 -7.98 4.59
N VAL A 13 -0.50 -7.58 3.84
CA VAL A 13 0.87 -8.09 3.98
C VAL A 13 1.43 -7.62 5.31
N ASN A 14 1.65 -8.55 6.22
CA ASN A 14 2.08 -8.27 7.58
C ASN A 14 3.60 -8.35 7.66
N ILE A 15 4.23 -7.26 8.04
CA ILE A 15 5.66 -7.21 8.36
C ILE A 15 5.81 -7.05 9.88
N VAL A 16 6.64 -7.88 10.49
CA VAL A 16 7.02 -7.70 11.90
C VAL A 16 7.82 -6.39 12.04
N PRO A 17 7.52 -5.50 12.98
CA PRO A 17 6.63 -5.62 14.16
C PRO A 17 5.18 -5.12 13.95
N TYR A 18 4.76 -4.78 12.74
CA TYR A 18 3.48 -4.09 12.49
C TYR A 18 2.26 -5.01 12.38
N GLN A 19 2.42 -6.30 12.63
CA GLN A 19 1.36 -7.31 12.53
C GLN A 19 0.13 -6.97 13.38
N PHE A 20 0.33 -6.46 14.59
CA PHE A 20 -0.77 -6.12 15.50
C PHE A 20 -1.68 -5.02 14.94
N LYS A 21 -1.09 -3.97 14.37
CA LYS A 21 -1.84 -2.84 13.79
C LYS A 21 -2.66 -3.28 12.58
N SER A 22 -2.09 -4.11 11.71
CA SER A 22 -2.81 -4.63 10.54
C SER A 22 -3.91 -5.61 10.92
N GLN A 23 -3.70 -6.47 11.93
CA GLN A 23 -4.72 -7.37 12.46
C GLN A 23 -5.91 -6.59 13.05
N LEU A 24 -5.65 -5.52 13.80
CA LEU A 24 -6.69 -4.66 14.35
C LEU A 24 -7.55 -4.03 13.24
N LEU A 25 -6.94 -3.53 12.16
CA LEU A 25 -7.66 -2.97 11.02
C LEU A 25 -8.52 -4.03 10.30
N GLN A 26 -8.02 -5.25 10.18
CA GLN A 26 -8.80 -6.37 9.62
C GLN A 26 -10.03 -6.70 10.48
N MET A 27 -9.91 -6.63 11.81
CA MET A 27 -11.01 -6.88 12.74
C MET A 27 -12.08 -5.79 12.69
N LEU A 28 -11.72 -4.53 12.37
CA LEU A 28 -12.63 -3.38 12.32
C LEU A 28 -13.56 -3.35 11.08
N GLY A 29 -13.97 -4.51 10.61
CA GLY A 29 -14.99 -4.64 9.56
C GLY A 29 -14.46 -4.84 8.14
N ALA A 30 -13.13 -4.90 7.92
CA ALA A 30 -12.57 -5.11 6.60
C ALA A 30 -13.07 -6.40 5.93
N ARG A 31 -13.15 -7.51 6.68
CA ARG A 31 -13.68 -8.79 6.18
C ARG A 31 -15.14 -8.69 5.76
N ARG A 32 -15.96 -7.96 6.52
CA ARG A 32 -17.39 -7.76 6.19
C ARG A 32 -17.52 -6.94 4.92
N LEU A 33 -16.74 -5.85 4.79
CA LEU A 33 -16.73 -5.02 3.58
C LEU A 33 -16.31 -5.84 2.35
N THR A 34 -15.26 -6.64 2.47
CA THR A 34 -14.78 -7.52 1.38
C THR A 34 -15.89 -8.46 0.91
N ARG A 35 -16.61 -9.11 1.83
CA ARG A 35 -17.72 -9.99 1.48
C ARG A 35 -18.84 -9.24 0.77
N LEU A 36 -19.27 -8.08 1.28
CA LEU A 36 -20.31 -7.26 0.65
C LEU A 36 -19.93 -6.82 -0.77
N CYS A 37 -18.66 -6.48 -0.99
CA CYS A 37 -18.16 -6.13 -2.32
C CYS A 37 -18.17 -7.34 -3.26
N GLN A 38 -17.81 -8.52 -2.78
CA GLN A 38 -17.87 -9.77 -3.55
C GLN A 38 -19.32 -10.11 -3.95
N GLU A 39 -20.26 -10.05 -2.99
CA GLU A 39 -21.69 -10.28 -3.23
C GLU A 39 -22.27 -9.27 -4.27
N ALA A 40 -21.77 -8.03 -4.24
CA ALA A 40 -22.18 -6.98 -5.18
C ALA A 40 -21.39 -6.95 -6.49
N ASN A 41 -20.45 -7.87 -6.73
CA ASN A 41 -19.52 -7.88 -7.86
C ASN A 41 -18.77 -6.54 -8.03
N ILE A 42 -18.30 -5.98 -6.93
CA ILE A 42 -17.45 -4.77 -6.89
C ILE A 42 -15.98 -5.21 -6.84
N ALA A 43 -15.18 -4.71 -7.79
CA ALA A 43 -13.75 -5.01 -7.83
C ALA A 43 -13.02 -4.52 -6.58
N GLN A 44 -12.02 -5.28 -6.11
CA GLN A 44 -11.17 -4.96 -4.98
C GLN A 44 -9.72 -5.33 -5.30
N ASN A 45 -8.77 -4.73 -4.57
CA ASN A 45 -7.40 -5.24 -4.55
C ASN A 45 -7.36 -6.58 -3.80
N GLU A 46 -6.46 -7.46 -4.21
CA GLU A 46 -6.29 -8.78 -3.60
C GLU A 46 -5.41 -8.71 -2.35
N GLN A 47 -4.31 -7.96 -2.40
CA GLN A 47 -3.42 -7.73 -1.25
C GLN A 47 -3.31 -6.23 -0.93
N PHE A 48 -2.97 -5.92 0.32
CA PHE A 48 -2.78 -4.55 0.80
C PHE A 48 -1.48 -4.45 1.62
N ALA A 49 -0.73 -3.38 1.42
CA ALA A 49 0.46 -3.03 2.20
C ALA A 49 0.53 -1.53 2.48
N GLY A 50 1.59 -1.07 3.13
CA GLY A 50 1.82 0.34 3.45
C GLY A 50 1.46 0.71 4.89
N ILE A 51 1.17 -0.29 5.77
CA ILE A 51 1.00 -0.06 7.20
C ILE A 51 2.36 -0.21 7.88
N TYR A 52 2.92 0.90 8.35
CA TYR A 52 4.19 0.91 9.05
C TYR A 52 4.23 2.02 10.11
N ASP A 53 5.28 2.04 10.92
CA ASP A 53 5.58 3.14 11.83
C ASP A 53 6.37 4.22 11.09
N PHE A 54 5.80 5.39 10.98
CA PHE A 54 6.38 6.53 10.28
C PHE A 54 7.66 7.10 10.94
N SER A 55 8.05 6.59 12.09
CA SER A 55 9.36 6.88 12.69
C SER A 55 10.52 6.13 12.00
N MET A 56 10.22 5.09 11.20
CA MET A 56 11.21 4.33 10.44
C MET A 56 11.84 5.19 9.34
N THR A 57 13.14 5.00 9.14
CA THR A 57 13.96 5.79 8.22
C THR A 57 14.37 5.05 6.95
N ASP A 58 14.00 3.78 6.81
CA ASP A 58 14.39 2.93 5.67
C ASP A 58 13.16 2.47 4.87
N TYR A 59 12.50 3.42 4.21
CA TYR A 59 11.33 3.15 3.38
C TYR A 59 11.64 2.23 2.18
N PRO A 60 12.81 2.32 1.50
CA PRO A 60 13.19 1.37 0.45
C PRO A 60 13.17 -0.09 0.92
N ASN A 61 13.73 -0.37 2.10
CA ASN A 61 13.74 -1.73 2.65
C ASN A 61 12.33 -2.23 2.99
N LEU A 62 11.46 -1.36 3.50
CA LEU A 62 10.04 -1.68 3.71
C LEU A 62 9.36 -2.08 2.40
N CYS A 63 9.56 -1.30 1.34
CA CYS A 63 9.00 -1.61 0.02
C CYS A 63 9.50 -2.95 -0.50
N GLN A 64 10.78 -3.26 -0.37
CA GLN A 64 11.32 -4.55 -0.79
C GLN A 64 10.69 -5.72 -0.03
N GLN A 65 10.44 -5.57 1.27
CA GLN A 65 9.73 -6.58 2.06
C GLN A 65 8.29 -6.77 1.56
N TRP A 66 7.56 -5.68 1.26
CA TRP A 66 6.22 -5.78 0.68
C TRP A 66 6.24 -6.44 -0.71
N PHE A 67 7.20 -6.07 -1.56
CA PHE A 67 7.35 -6.64 -2.90
C PHE A 67 7.65 -8.14 -2.86
N SER A 68 8.49 -8.59 -1.93
CA SER A 68 8.82 -10.02 -1.79
C SER A 68 7.64 -10.90 -1.35
N HIS A 69 6.58 -10.30 -0.78
CA HIS A 69 5.35 -10.98 -0.40
C HIS A 69 4.18 -10.71 -1.38
N ALA A 70 4.44 -10.02 -2.48
CA ALA A 70 3.44 -9.75 -3.49
C ALA A 70 3.18 -11.02 -4.33
N GLU A 71 2.04 -11.63 -4.16
CA GLU A 71 1.61 -12.83 -4.90
C GLU A 71 0.64 -12.48 -6.03
N GLN A 72 -0.09 -11.38 -5.87
CA GLN A 72 -1.17 -10.96 -6.75
C GLN A 72 -1.23 -9.42 -6.82
N GLN A 73 -2.41 -8.86 -7.11
CA GLN A 73 -2.61 -7.40 -7.13
C GLN A 73 -2.39 -6.79 -5.74
N LEU A 74 -1.22 -6.20 -5.54
CA LEU A 74 -0.85 -5.52 -4.31
C LEU A 74 -1.12 -4.02 -4.40
N LEU A 75 -1.97 -3.50 -3.52
CA LEU A 75 -2.13 -2.07 -3.29
C LEU A 75 -1.25 -1.62 -2.12
N ILE A 76 -0.33 -0.71 -2.36
CA ILE A 76 0.49 -0.11 -1.30
C ILE A 76 -0.02 1.30 -1.00
N MET A 77 -0.44 1.53 0.24
CA MET A 77 -0.79 2.87 0.72
C MET A 77 0.48 3.68 0.96
N CYS A 78 0.54 4.89 0.43
CA CYS A 78 1.65 5.82 0.63
C CYS A 78 1.15 7.25 0.83
N HIS A 79 2.02 8.11 1.36
CA HIS A 79 1.70 9.49 1.73
C HIS A 79 2.77 10.49 1.24
N PRO A 80 3.28 10.36 0.00
CA PRO A 80 4.42 11.14 -0.45
C PRO A 80 4.15 12.64 -0.44
N SER A 81 5.20 13.44 -0.14
CA SER A 81 5.17 14.90 -0.22
C SER A 81 6.54 15.46 -0.64
N ILE A 82 6.53 16.55 -1.40
CA ILE A 82 7.74 17.24 -1.86
C ILE A 82 8.46 18.06 -0.77
N GLY A 83 7.93 18.10 0.44
CA GLY A 83 8.67 18.63 1.57
C GLY A 83 8.51 20.14 1.86
N TYR A 84 7.49 20.81 1.33
CA TYR A 84 7.19 22.18 1.71
C TYR A 84 5.95 22.23 2.61
N SER A 85 6.15 22.56 3.89
CA SER A 85 5.07 22.88 4.82
C SER A 85 5.58 23.82 5.89
N ASP A 86 4.89 24.93 6.09
CA ASP A 86 5.15 25.84 7.21
C ASP A 86 4.73 25.23 8.55
N THR A 87 3.88 24.21 8.51
CA THR A 87 3.42 23.44 9.67
C THR A 87 3.52 21.94 9.38
N PRO A 88 4.72 21.34 9.55
CA PRO A 88 4.92 19.92 9.29
C PRO A 88 4.08 19.05 10.27
N ASP A 89 3.38 18.07 9.73
CA ASP A 89 2.68 17.07 10.53
C ASP A 89 3.64 16.02 11.15
N SER A 90 3.11 15.16 12.02
CA SER A 90 3.90 14.16 12.74
C SER A 90 4.59 13.13 11.82
N ILE A 91 4.14 12.98 10.56
CA ILE A 91 4.69 12.03 9.58
C ILE A 91 5.46 12.72 8.44
N TYR A 92 5.76 14.01 8.59
CA TYR A 92 6.41 14.82 7.56
C TYR A 92 7.70 14.20 7.01
N LYS A 93 8.57 13.70 7.89
CA LYS A 93 9.83 13.04 7.48
C LYS A 93 9.58 11.80 6.64
N ALA A 94 8.61 10.97 7.04
CA ALA A 94 8.24 9.78 6.29
C ALA A 94 7.69 10.12 4.91
N ARG A 95 6.89 11.18 4.78
CA ARG A 95 6.36 11.66 3.50
C ARG A 95 7.46 12.00 2.49
N ILE A 96 8.51 12.68 2.96
CA ILE A 96 9.67 13.05 2.11
C ILE A 96 10.45 11.79 1.69
N GLN A 97 10.65 10.84 2.59
CA GLN A 97 11.33 9.59 2.27
C GLN A 97 10.55 8.77 1.24
N GLU A 98 9.23 8.65 1.41
CA GLU A 98 8.35 8.00 0.44
C GLU A 98 8.48 8.66 -0.93
N TYR A 99 8.36 10.00 -1.00
CA TYR A 99 8.49 10.73 -2.25
C TYR A 99 9.84 10.50 -2.92
N ASN A 100 10.95 10.69 -2.19
CA ASN A 100 12.29 10.54 -2.75
C ASN A 100 12.55 9.13 -3.29
N TYR A 101 12.06 8.10 -2.59
CA TYR A 101 12.19 6.74 -3.07
C TYR A 101 11.33 6.48 -4.32
N LEU A 102 10.05 6.87 -4.29
CA LEU A 102 9.11 6.59 -5.36
C LEU A 102 9.47 7.25 -6.70
N ILE A 103 10.21 8.39 -6.69
CA ILE A 103 10.72 9.05 -7.91
C ILE A 103 12.13 8.59 -8.33
N SER A 104 12.77 7.72 -7.55
CA SER A 104 14.15 7.31 -7.77
C SER A 104 14.28 6.17 -8.79
N GLU A 105 15.45 6.06 -9.42
CA GLU A 105 15.79 4.90 -10.25
C GLU A 105 15.83 3.60 -9.43
N GLN A 106 16.16 3.68 -8.14
CA GLN A 106 16.15 2.54 -7.23
C GLN A 106 14.77 1.90 -7.15
N PHE A 107 13.70 2.69 -7.06
CA PHE A 107 12.32 2.17 -7.04
C PHE A 107 12.04 1.30 -8.28
N PHE A 108 12.38 1.79 -9.47
CA PHE A 108 12.18 1.02 -10.71
C PHE A 108 13.06 -0.24 -10.78
N HIS A 109 14.29 -0.15 -10.30
CA HIS A 109 15.18 -1.30 -10.19
C HIS A 109 14.60 -2.35 -9.23
N ASP A 110 14.09 -1.93 -8.07
CA ASP A 110 13.51 -2.81 -7.06
C ASP A 110 12.20 -3.46 -7.56
N CYS A 111 11.37 -2.72 -8.28
CA CYS A 111 10.20 -3.27 -8.96
C CYS A 111 10.62 -4.38 -9.95
N LYS A 112 11.60 -4.12 -10.80
CA LYS A 112 12.10 -5.09 -11.79
C LYS A 112 12.68 -6.34 -11.12
N LYS A 113 13.48 -6.17 -10.08
CA LYS A 113 14.11 -7.26 -9.31
C LYS A 113 13.05 -8.20 -8.69
N ASN A 114 11.92 -7.67 -8.28
CA ASN A 114 10.83 -8.43 -7.65
C ASN A 114 9.69 -8.78 -8.64
N ASN A 115 9.89 -8.59 -9.94
CA ASN A 115 8.88 -8.82 -10.99
C ASN A 115 7.57 -8.02 -10.78
N ILE A 116 7.66 -6.85 -10.16
CA ILE A 116 6.52 -5.96 -9.94
C ILE A 116 6.23 -5.18 -11.22
N LYS A 117 4.98 -5.22 -11.65
CA LYS A 117 4.45 -4.37 -12.72
C LYS A 117 3.52 -3.33 -12.11
N LEU A 118 3.78 -2.06 -12.38
CA LEU A 118 2.88 -0.98 -11.99
C LEU A 118 1.65 -1.00 -12.89
N GLY A 119 0.48 -0.85 -12.30
CA GLY A 119 -0.78 -0.89 -13.04
C GLY A 119 -1.92 -0.25 -12.26
N ARG A 120 -3.11 -0.29 -12.85
CA ARG A 120 -4.36 0.19 -12.22
C ARG A 120 -5.20 -0.98 -11.75
N ILE A 121 -5.81 -0.85 -10.59
CA ILE A 121 -6.78 -1.83 -10.09
C ILE A 121 -8.11 -1.61 -10.82
N GLY A 122 -8.75 -2.71 -11.24
CA GLY A 122 -10.05 -2.68 -11.93
C GLY A 122 -10.00 -2.72 -13.45
N GLY A 123 -8.81 -2.88 -14.05
CA GLY A 123 -8.68 -3.19 -15.49
C GLY A 123 -9.08 -2.07 -16.45
N TYR A 124 -9.06 -0.82 -15.98
CA TYR A 124 -9.22 0.32 -16.87
C TYR A 124 -7.84 0.75 -17.39
N ASP A 125 -7.47 0.22 -18.55
CA ASP A 125 -6.39 0.78 -19.36
C ASP A 125 -6.76 2.21 -19.74
N VAL A 126 -5.82 3.13 -19.60
CA VAL A 126 -5.94 4.52 -20.04
C VAL A 126 -5.22 4.65 -21.34
#